data_8d218556b9a80c6190b64b7a3ce8b7f1
#
_entry.id   8d218556b9a80c6190b64b7a3ce8b7f1
#
_cell.length_a   1.000
_cell.length_b   1.000
_cell.length_c   1.000
_cell.angle_alpha   90.00
_cell.angle_beta   90.00
_cell.angle_gamma   90.00
#
_symmetry.space_group_name_H-M   'P 1'
#
loop_
_entity.id
_entity.type
_entity.pdbx_description
1 polymer ?
#
loop_
_entity_poly.entity_id
_entity_poly.type
_entity_poly.pdbx_seq_one_letter_code
_entity_poly.pdbx_strand_id
1 'polypeptide(L)'
;MFFDDLSPPSIPKRSRLYHLEPIAVGTPYTEGLISYICRLAEAHCVSPGILIKKEILPLVRQNYSIGFGEVYAIQTDGSGVSVSSMVKPAYRKNPNEYGLLAWQYLEGLKPLTMRKDLEALVISLKTSNMLLEIVGDGLTKDLRAWCPECFQNWCTTDYFIYEPLLWSIAAITICPYHYQPLQFRCPHCNRTQRPLTSRMLVARCSQCIGWLGVRLEPASKQELEITAELERHLGIAKRVMEVLNL
;
A
#
# COMPACT_ATOMS: atom_id res chain seq x y z
N MET A 1 -10.03 57.26 -21.60
CA MET A 1 -9.49 55.93 -21.87
C MET A 1 -9.01 55.37 -20.56
N PHE A 2 -9.82 54.49 -20.00
CA PHE A 2 -9.44 53.77 -18.77
C PHE A 2 -8.69 52.54 -19.22
N PHE A 3 -7.41 52.43 -18.86
CA PHE A 3 -6.68 51.19 -18.96
C PHE A 3 -7.17 50.31 -17.80
N ASP A 4 -8.04 49.38 -18.10
CA ASP A 4 -8.42 48.33 -17.17
C ASP A 4 -7.15 47.62 -16.69
N ASP A 5 -7.06 47.50 -15.38
CA ASP A 5 -5.97 46.85 -14.64
C ASP A 5 -5.91 45.38 -15.03
N LEU A 6 -5.14 45.08 -16.09
CA LEU A 6 -4.87 43.72 -16.54
C LEU A 6 -3.85 43.10 -15.60
N SER A 7 -4.29 42.82 -14.36
CA SER A 7 -3.52 41.92 -13.50
C SER A 7 -3.35 40.58 -14.22
N PRO A 8 -2.14 40.06 -14.36
CA PRO A 8 -1.91 38.80 -15.05
C PRO A 8 -2.71 37.68 -14.33
N PRO A 9 -3.31 36.78 -15.09
CA PRO A 9 -4.06 35.68 -14.51
C PRO A 9 -3.17 34.91 -13.51
N SER A 10 -3.68 34.69 -12.30
CA SER A 10 -2.96 33.95 -11.28
C SER A 10 -2.64 32.55 -11.79
N ILE A 11 -1.36 32.20 -11.88
CA ILE A 11 -0.94 30.84 -12.30
C ILE A 11 -1.43 29.86 -11.23
N PRO A 12 -2.18 28.81 -11.60
CA PRO A 12 -2.63 27.81 -10.64
C PRO A 12 -1.45 27.19 -9.89
N LYS A 13 -1.63 27.02 -8.59
CA LYS A 13 -0.62 26.38 -7.73
C LYS A 13 -0.40 24.95 -8.24
N ARG A 14 0.86 24.57 -8.53
CA ARG A 14 1.21 23.22 -9.00
C ARG A 14 1.64 22.33 -7.84
N SER A 15 1.28 21.04 -7.91
CA SER A 15 1.81 20.04 -7.00
C SER A 15 3.32 19.83 -7.23
N ARG A 16 4.06 19.54 -6.17
CA ARG A 16 5.50 19.21 -6.24
C ARG A 16 5.74 17.80 -6.77
N LEU A 17 4.88 16.86 -6.40
CA LEU A 17 4.85 15.50 -6.95
C LEU A 17 3.67 15.36 -7.91
N TYR A 18 3.71 14.35 -8.76
CA TYR A 18 2.60 14.07 -9.65
C TYR A 18 1.27 13.95 -8.89
N HIS A 19 0.22 14.52 -9.44
CA HIS A 19 -1.16 14.43 -8.94
C HIS A 19 -1.77 13.07 -9.28
N LEU A 20 -1.05 11.99 -8.91
CA LEU A 20 -1.39 10.62 -9.25
C LEU A 20 -2.70 10.22 -8.58
N GLU A 21 -3.62 9.62 -9.33
CA GLU A 21 -4.89 9.15 -8.78
C GLU A 21 -4.73 7.82 -8.04
N PRO A 22 -5.32 7.68 -6.84
CA PRO A 22 -5.53 6.38 -6.23
C PRO A 22 -6.40 5.49 -7.12
N ILE A 23 -6.12 4.18 -7.12
CA ILE A 23 -6.84 3.23 -7.97
C ILE A 23 -8.01 2.61 -7.19
N ALA A 24 -9.12 2.41 -7.90
CA ALA A 24 -10.32 1.70 -7.44
C ALA A 24 -10.90 2.22 -6.10
N VAL A 25 -10.79 3.52 -5.83
CA VAL A 25 -11.39 4.16 -4.65
C VAL A 25 -12.90 3.94 -4.63
N GLY A 26 -13.45 3.66 -3.45
CA GLY A 26 -14.88 3.35 -3.29
C GLY A 26 -15.24 1.92 -3.69
N THR A 27 -14.27 1.05 -3.84
CA THR A 27 -14.48 -0.40 -4.04
C THR A 27 -13.70 -1.20 -3.01
N PRO A 28 -14.04 -2.48 -2.77
CA PRO A 28 -13.26 -3.36 -1.90
C PRO A 28 -11.82 -3.58 -2.36
N TYR A 29 -11.52 -3.26 -3.62
CA TYR A 29 -10.19 -3.35 -4.22
C TYR A 29 -9.45 -2.02 -4.23
N THR A 30 -9.87 -1.04 -3.43
CA THR A 30 -9.15 0.23 -3.26
C THR A 30 -7.66 -0.03 -3.04
N GLU A 31 -6.84 0.73 -3.73
CA GLU A 31 -5.38 0.68 -3.60
C GLU A 31 -4.92 0.93 -2.16
N GLY A 32 -3.89 0.20 -1.68
CA GLY A 32 -3.27 0.47 -0.38
C GLY A 32 -2.25 1.61 -0.44
N LEU A 33 -2.07 2.34 0.66
CA LEU A 33 -1.14 3.47 0.77
C LEU A 33 0.30 3.09 0.36
N ILE A 34 0.75 1.89 0.70
CA ILE A 34 2.08 1.39 0.32
C ILE A 34 2.21 1.30 -1.19
N SER A 35 1.20 0.74 -1.87
CA SER A 35 1.15 0.64 -3.33
C SER A 35 1.20 2.02 -3.97
N TYR A 36 0.39 2.94 -3.49
CA TYR A 36 0.37 4.33 -3.97
C TYR A 36 1.74 5.01 -3.86
N ILE A 37 2.41 4.89 -2.70
CA ILE A 37 3.77 5.43 -2.50
C ILE A 37 4.75 4.81 -3.49
N CYS A 38 4.67 3.51 -3.75
CA CYS A 38 5.54 2.83 -4.71
C CYS A 38 5.30 3.30 -6.14
N ARG A 39 4.04 3.41 -6.57
CA ARG A 39 3.68 3.94 -7.90
C ARG A 39 4.10 5.39 -8.07
N LEU A 40 3.90 6.21 -7.06
CA LEU A 40 4.32 7.61 -7.09
C LEU A 40 5.84 7.74 -7.19
N ALA A 41 6.59 6.91 -6.45
CA ALA A 41 8.04 6.85 -6.52
C ALA A 41 8.53 6.41 -7.92
N GLU A 42 7.90 5.38 -8.48
CA GLU A 42 8.18 4.88 -9.82
C GLU A 42 7.92 5.96 -10.90
N ALA A 43 6.80 6.68 -10.81
CA ALA A 43 6.49 7.80 -11.70
C ALA A 43 7.54 8.92 -11.64
N HIS A 44 8.21 9.09 -10.50
CA HIS A 44 9.33 10.03 -10.32
C HIS A 44 10.72 9.42 -10.58
N CYS A 45 10.79 8.16 -11.03
CA CYS A 45 12.05 7.43 -11.26
C CYS A 45 12.95 7.35 -10.02
N VAL A 46 12.37 7.29 -8.83
CA VAL A 46 13.09 7.15 -7.55
C VAL A 46 12.59 5.94 -6.76
N SER A 47 13.35 5.51 -5.76
CA SER A 47 12.86 4.46 -4.86
C SER A 47 11.88 5.02 -3.81
N PRO A 48 10.93 4.22 -3.31
CA PRO A 48 10.03 4.64 -2.23
C PRO A 48 10.77 5.18 -1.00
N GLY A 49 11.91 4.58 -0.65
CA GLY A 49 12.74 5.04 0.45
C GLY A 49 13.30 6.46 0.23
N ILE A 50 13.70 6.79 -0.99
CA ILE A 50 14.15 8.15 -1.34
C ILE A 50 12.98 9.12 -1.29
N LEU A 51 11.84 8.78 -1.89
CA LEU A 51 10.64 9.62 -1.87
C LEU A 51 10.21 9.94 -0.44
N ILE A 52 10.10 8.93 0.41
CA ILE A 52 9.72 9.11 1.81
C ILE A 52 10.73 9.97 2.56
N LYS A 53 12.03 9.66 2.45
CA LYS A 53 13.09 10.35 3.19
C LYS A 53 13.28 11.79 2.76
N LYS A 54 13.16 12.08 1.47
CA LYS A 54 13.52 13.39 0.90
C LYS A 54 12.33 14.32 0.73
N GLU A 55 11.13 13.79 0.51
CA GLU A 55 9.95 14.59 0.22
C GLU A 55 8.91 14.51 1.34
N ILE A 56 8.51 13.31 1.78
CA ILE A 56 7.39 13.15 2.73
C ILE A 56 7.79 13.55 4.14
N LEU A 57 8.82 12.90 4.70
CA LEU A 57 9.21 13.12 6.09
C LEU A 57 9.69 14.52 6.43
N PRO A 58 10.41 15.28 5.57
CA PRO A 58 10.76 16.66 5.88
C PRO A 58 9.56 17.55 6.11
N LEU A 59 8.49 17.41 5.32
CA LEU A 59 7.26 18.19 5.50
C LEU A 59 6.54 17.87 6.81
N VAL A 60 6.46 16.58 7.14
CA VAL A 60 5.85 16.16 8.42
C VAL A 60 6.62 16.75 9.61
N ARG A 61 7.94 16.72 9.58
CA ARG A 61 8.79 17.31 10.62
C ARG A 61 8.62 18.81 10.74
N GLN A 62 8.58 19.50 9.61
CA GLN A 62 8.44 20.95 9.56
C GLN A 62 7.08 21.40 10.11
N ASN A 63 6.00 20.71 9.74
CA ASN A 63 4.64 21.12 10.06
C ASN A 63 4.20 20.76 11.48
N TYR A 64 4.78 19.69 12.04
CA TYR A 64 4.29 19.11 13.30
C TYR A 64 5.32 19.11 14.44
N SER A 65 6.49 19.72 14.24
CA SER A 65 7.57 19.81 15.25
C SER A 65 7.91 18.46 15.89
N ILE A 66 7.83 17.39 15.12
CA ILE A 66 8.06 16.03 15.60
C ILE A 66 9.56 15.84 15.88
N GLY A 67 9.89 15.46 17.11
CA GLY A 67 11.28 15.22 17.54
C GLY A 67 11.98 14.11 16.73
N PHE A 68 13.32 14.14 16.71
CA PHE A 68 14.15 13.22 15.93
C PHE A 68 13.93 11.74 16.22
N GLY A 69 13.35 11.37 17.38
CA GLY A 69 13.07 10.00 17.81
C GLY A 69 11.71 9.45 17.39
N GLU A 70 10.82 10.30 16.88
CA GLU A 70 9.40 9.94 16.63
C GLU A 70 9.06 9.70 15.16
N VAL A 71 10.00 9.92 14.26
CA VAL A 71 9.78 9.67 12.83
C VAL A 71 10.20 8.25 12.49
N TYR A 72 9.21 7.42 12.21
CA TYR A 72 9.42 6.02 11.84
C TYR A 72 9.88 5.91 10.40
N ALA A 73 11.10 5.48 10.24
CA ALA A 73 11.68 5.28 8.93
C ALA A 73 11.56 3.82 8.48
N ILE A 74 11.62 3.63 7.18
CA ILE A 74 11.74 2.33 6.53
C ILE A 74 13.01 1.63 7.04
N GLN A 75 12.88 0.39 7.49
CA GLN A 75 14.05 -0.45 7.73
C GLN A 75 14.75 -0.72 6.41
N THR A 76 16.02 -0.36 6.32
CA THR A 76 16.84 -0.71 5.17
C THR A 76 17.42 -2.11 5.35
N ASP A 77 17.45 -2.85 4.27
CA ASP A 77 18.00 -4.19 4.11
C ASP A 77 19.55 -4.19 4.02
N GLY A 78 20.22 -3.68 5.03
CA GLY A 78 21.67 -3.81 5.17
C GLY A 78 22.54 -2.89 4.31
N SER A 79 22.00 -1.99 3.51
CA SER A 79 22.78 -1.00 2.77
C SER A 79 22.76 0.38 3.44
N GLY A 80 23.28 0.46 4.65
CA GLY A 80 23.91 1.68 5.16
C GLY A 80 23.02 2.84 5.63
N VAL A 81 21.71 2.68 5.89
CA VAL A 81 20.95 3.66 6.66
C VAL A 81 20.26 2.95 7.82
N SER A 82 20.99 2.77 8.89
CA SER A 82 20.43 2.34 10.17
C SER A 82 19.46 3.40 10.65
N VAL A 83 18.18 3.09 10.65
CA VAL A 83 17.23 3.81 11.46
C VAL A 83 17.19 3.07 12.80
N SER A 84 17.67 3.80 13.80
CA SER A 84 17.79 3.44 15.19
C SER A 84 16.77 2.40 15.67
N SER A 85 17.31 1.38 16.33
CA SER A 85 16.66 0.35 17.12
C SER A 85 15.74 0.85 18.27
N MET A 86 15.44 2.15 18.34
CA MET A 86 14.65 2.76 19.42
C MET A 86 13.15 2.75 19.19
N VAL A 87 12.66 2.27 18.04
CA VAL A 87 11.22 2.14 17.81
C VAL A 87 10.70 0.93 18.56
N LYS A 88 9.92 1.18 19.62
CA LYS A 88 9.23 0.12 20.37
C LYS A 88 8.46 -0.81 19.41
N PRO A 89 8.42 -2.14 19.64
CA PRO A 89 7.75 -3.10 18.76
C PRO A 89 6.29 -2.76 18.42
N ALA A 90 5.60 -2.03 19.31
CA ALA A 90 4.22 -1.59 19.14
C ALA A 90 4.00 -0.63 17.95
N TYR A 91 5.05 -0.04 17.39
CA TYR A 91 4.96 0.93 16.29
C TYR A 91 5.38 0.38 14.91
N ARG A 92 5.65 -0.92 14.80
CA ARG A 92 5.93 -1.59 13.52
C ARG A 92 4.65 -1.93 12.76
N LYS A 93 3.63 -1.10 12.86
CA LYS A 93 2.37 -1.32 12.17
C LYS A 93 2.52 -1.11 10.67
N ASN A 94 1.74 -1.86 9.92
CA ASN A 94 1.63 -1.74 8.48
C ASN A 94 1.10 -0.32 8.13
N PRO A 95 1.77 0.44 7.23
CA PRO A 95 1.28 1.78 6.83
C PRO A 95 -0.12 1.79 6.20
N ASN A 96 -0.64 0.65 5.78
CA ASN A 96 -2.02 0.53 5.29
C ASN A 96 -3.07 0.52 6.42
N GLU A 97 -2.65 0.44 7.68
CA GLU A 97 -3.50 0.47 8.85
C GLU A 97 -3.50 1.87 9.46
N TYR A 98 -4.69 2.36 9.89
CA TYR A 98 -4.78 3.63 10.60
C TYR A 98 -3.84 3.68 11.81
N GLY A 99 -3.05 4.73 11.91
CA GLY A 99 -2.09 4.94 12.98
C GLY A 99 -1.11 6.06 12.66
N LEU A 100 -0.15 6.27 13.57
CA LEU A 100 0.81 7.37 13.45
C LEU A 100 1.60 7.34 12.14
N LEU A 101 2.03 6.15 11.69
CA LEU A 101 2.82 6.00 10.47
C LEU A 101 2.00 6.33 9.21
N ALA A 102 0.77 5.80 9.11
CA ALA A 102 -0.15 6.12 8.02
C ALA A 102 -0.46 7.62 7.99
N TRP A 103 -0.77 8.19 9.17
CA TRP A 103 -1.02 9.61 9.31
C TRP A 103 0.16 10.47 8.84
N GLN A 104 1.39 10.15 9.25
CA GLN A 104 2.59 10.87 8.80
C GLN A 104 2.74 10.87 7.28
N TYR A 105 2.53 9.71 6.66
CA TYR A 105 2.63 9.61 5.20
C TYR A 105 1.52 10.38 4.48
N LEU A 106 0.28 10.29 4.96
CA LEU A 106 -0.85 11.03 4.40
C LEU A 106 -0.64 12.54 4.51
N GLU A 107 -0.25 13.04 5.69
CA GLU A 107 -0.02 14.47 5.91
C GLU A 107 1.16 15.03 5.07
N GLY A 108 2.16 14.23 4.82
CA GLY A 108 3.23 14.60 3.90
C GLY A 108 2.81 14.55 2.43
N LEU A 109 2.03 13.55 2.04
CA LEU A 109 1.62 13.33 0.64
C LEU A 109 0.56 14.33 0.16
N LYS A 110 -0.43 14.69 0.99
CA LYS A 110 -1.51 15.61 0.64
C LYS A 110 -1.01 16.93 0.01
N PRO A 111 -0.13 17.70 0.66
CA PRO A 111 0.37 18.94 0.09
C PRO A 111 1.31 18.72 -1.11
N LEU A 112 2.07 17.61 -1.14
CA LEU A 112 2.98 17.30 -2.21
C LEU A 112 2.27 16.93 -3.51
N THR A 113 1.17 16.19 -3.41
CA THR A 113 0.37 15.73 -4.56
C THR A 113 -0.84 16.62 -4.82
N MET A 114 -1.21 17.50 -3.88
CA MET A 114 -2.46 18.27 -3.87
C MET A 114 -3.73 17.40 -3.96
N ARG A 115 -3.64 16.14 -3.51
CA ARG A 115 -4.78 15.19 -3.44
C ARG A 115 -5.49 15.32 -2.10
N LYS A 116 -6.83 15.13 -2.12
CA LYS A 116 -7.70 15.20 -0.93
C LYS A 116 -8.31 13.84 -0.56
N ASP A 117 -8.14 12.85 -1.40
CA ASP A 117 -8.77 11.53 -1.34
C ASP A 117 -7.84 10.42 -0.86
N LEU A 118 -6.66 10.78 -0.37
CA LEU A 118 -5.63 9.80 0.05
C LEU A 118 -6.00 9.01 1.31
N GLU A 119 -6.96 9.48 2.11
CA GLU A 119 -7.47 8.75 3.28
C GLU A 119 -8.11 7.41 2.91
N ALA A 120 -8.62 7.27 1.69
CA ALA A 120 -9.16 6.02 1.18
C ALA A 120 -8.12 4.90 1.06
N LEU A 121 -6.82 5.26 1.05
CA LEU A 121 -5.70 4.32 0.88
C LEU A 121 -5.33 3.57 2.17
N VAL A 122 -5.97 3.87 3.29
CA VAL A 122 -5.72 3.25 4.59
C VAL A 122 -7.01 2.72 5.20
N ILE A 123 -6.90 1.69 6.03
CA ILE A 123 -8.02 1.21 6.82
C ILE A 123 -8.31 2.29 7.88
N SER A 124 -9.45 2.97 7.78
CA SER A 124 -9.85 4.02 8.73
C SER A 124 -10.05 3.46 10.14
N LEU A 125 -10.06 4.33 11.16
CA LEU A 125 -10.35 3.91 12.53
C LEU A 125 -11.75 3.26 12.64
N LYS A 126 -12.75 3.83 11.97
CA LYS A 126 -14.12 3.26 11.92
C LYS A 126 -14.09 1.85 11.32
N THR A 127 -13.48 1.72 10.16
CA THR A 127 -13.32 0.45 9.45
C THR A 127 -12.52 -0.55 10.26
N SER A 128 -11.46 -0.12 10.97
CA SER A 128 -10.66 -0.97 11.85
C SER A 128 -11.50 -1.61 12.95
N ASN A 129 -12.36 -0.86 13.62
CA ASN A 129 -13.22 -1.37 14.68
C ASN A 129 -14.20 -2.43 14.13
N MET A 130 -14.82 -2.16 12.99
CA MET A 130 -15.72 -3.12 12.34
C MET A 130 -14.99 -4.39 11.87
N LEU A 131 -13.78 -4.25 11.36
CA LEU A 131 -12.97 -5.40 10.93
C LEU A 131 -12.51 -6.24 12.11
N LEU A 132 -12.14 -5.64 13.25
CA LEU A 132 -11.72 -6.37 14.44
C LEU A 132 -12.84 -7.30 14.99
N GLU A 133 -14.10 -6.93 14.83
CA GLU A 133 -15.23 -7.81 15.17
C GLU A 133 -15.30 -9.07 14.27
N ILE A 134 -14.77 -8.98 13.06
CA ILE A 134 -14.75 -10.09 12.09
C ILE A 134 -13.50 -10.95 12.24
N VAL A 135 -12.34 -10.30 12.42
CA VAL A 135 -11.03 -10.96 12.28
C VAL A 135 -10.35 -11.25 13.63
N GLY A 136 -10.84 -10.66 14.73
CA GLY A 136 -10.17 -10.72 16.04
C GLY A 136 -8.87 -9.91 16.08
N ASP A 137 -7.88 -10.37 16.84
CA ASP A 137 -6.60 -9.68 16.99
C ASP A 137 -5.77 -9.71 15.70
N GLY A 138 -5.08 -8.59 15.43
CA GLY A 138 -4.17 -8.48 14.29
C GLY A 138 -4.84 -8.10 12.98
N LEU A 139 -5.16 -6.81 12.84
CA LEU A 139 -5.87 -6.29 11.67
C LEU A 139 -5.11 -6.50 10.36
N THR A 140 -3.80 -6.27 10.36
CA THR A 140 -2.98 -6.32 9.14
C THR A 140 -1.85 -7.35 9.24
N LYS A 141 -1.41 -7.83 8.07
CA LYS A 141 -0.29 -8.78 7.94
C LYS A 141 1.06 -8.13 8.23
N ASP A 142 1.96 -8.88 8.84
CA ASP A 142 3.38 -8.53 9.00
C ASP A 142 4.19 -8.74 7.72
N LEU A 143 3.69 -9.52 6.79
CA LEU A 143 4.31 -9.83 5.52
C LEU A 143 3.44 -9.31 4.36
N ARG A 144 4.10 -8.85 3.30
CA ARG A 144 3.45 -8.53 2.03
C ARG A 144 2.84 -9.79 1.43
N ALA A 145 1.57 -9.71 1.05
CA ALA A 145 0.85 -10.77 0.38
C ALA A 145 0.29 -10.27 -0.95
N TRP A 146 0.19 -11.16 -1.94
CA TRP A 146 -0.29 -10.81 -3.28
C TRP A 146 -0.96 -12.01 -3.96
N CYS A 147 -1.80 -11.71 -4.97
CA CYS A 147 -2.33 -12.70 -5.90
C CYS A 147 -1.53 -12.65 -7.20
N PRO A 148 -0.80 -13.71 -7.58
CA PRO A 148 -0.03 -13.73 -8.83
C PRO A 148 -0.92 -13.62 -10.07
N GLU A 149 -2.11 -14.20 -10.06
CA GLU A 149 -3.05 -14.09 -11.19
C GLU A 149 -3.60 -12.68 -11.38
N CYS A 150 -3.87 -11.94 -10.28
CA CYS A 150 -4.23 -10.54 -10.42
C CYS A 150 -3.13 -9.76 -11.13
N PHE A 151 -1.87 -9.91 -10.70
CA PHE A 151 -0.76 -9.23 -11.34
C PHE A 151 -0.60 -9.64 -12.82
N GLN A 152 -0.74 -10.94 -13.12
CA GLN A 152 -0.64 -11.43 -14.49
C GLN A 152 -1.77 -10.89 -15.37
N ASN A 153 -3.01 -10.93 -14.88
CA ASN A 153 -4.16 -10.44 -15.63
C ASN A 153 -4.06 -8.93 -15.88
N TRP A 154 -3.68 -8.14 -14.88
CA TRP A 154 -3.49 -6.70 -15.08
C TRP A 154 -2.37 -6.37 -16.05
N CYS A 155 -1.28 -7.14 -16.02
CA CYS A 155 -0.18 -6.98 -16.97
C CYS A 155 -0.60 -7.28 -18.42
N THR A 156 -1.47 -8.29 -18.63
CA THR A 156 -1.91 -8.70 -19.98
C THR A 156 -3.05 -7.86 -20.53
N THR A 157 -3.79 -7.15 -19.68
CA THR A 157 -4.94 -6.32 -20.07
C THR A 157 -4.64 -4.83 -20.10
N ASP A 158 -3.37 -4.43 -20.02
CA ASP A 158 -2.92 -3.03 -19.89
C ASP A 158 -3.62 -2.25 -18.76
N TYR A 159 -4.07 -2.97 -17.73
CA TYR A 159 -4.63 -2.36 -16.55
C TYR A 159 -3.52 -1.89 -15.61
N PHE A 160 -3.82 -0.90 -14.77
CA PHE A 160 -2.86 -0.43 -13.76
C PHE A 160 -2.54 -1.55 -12.78
N ILE A 161 -1.24 -1.83 -12.60
CA ILE A 161 -0.78 -2.81 -11.62
C ILE A 161 -0.62 -2.10 -10.27
N TYR A 162 -1.30 -2.60 -9.26
CA TYR A 162 -1.28 -2.04 -7.90
C TYR A 162 -1.50 -3.14 -6.86
N GLU A 163 -1.45 -2.81 -5.58
CA GLU A 163 -1.73 -3.74 -4.49
C GLU A 163 -2.96 -3.25 -3.72
N PRO A 164 -4.08 -3.96 -3.79
CA PRO A 164 -5.28 -3.63 -3.03
C PRO A 164 -5.02 -3.62 -1.52
N LEU A 165 -5.65 -2.68 -0.83
CA LEU A 165 -5.65 -2.60 0.62
C LEU A 165 -6.13 -3.92 1.26
N LEU A 166 -7.07 -4.58 0.62
CA LEU A 166 -7.63 -5.88 0.98
C LEU A 166 -6.54 -6.93 1.26
N TRP A 167 -5.47 -6.97 0.45
CA TRP A 167 -4.41 -7.97 0.62
C TRP A 167 -3.58 -7.77 1.89
N SER A 168 -3.61 -6.58 2.48
CA SER A 168 -2.92 -6.29 3.74
C SER A 168 -3.68 -6.79 4.97
N ILE A 169 -4.98 -7.09 4.86
CA ILE A 169 -5.81 -7.54 6.00
C ILE A 169 -5.45 -8.99 6.35
N ALA A 170 -5.20 -9.23 7.64
CA ALA A 170 -4.70 -10.52 8.13
C ALA A 170 -5.64 -11.70 7.81
N ALA A 171 -6.95 -11.50 7.93
CA ALA A 171 -7.96 -12.51 7.67
C ALA A 171 -8.12 -12.88 6.18
N ILE A 172 -7.60 -12.07 5.26
CA ILE A 172 -7.66 -12.35 3.82
C ILE A 172 -6.51 -13.25 3.43
N THR A 173 -6.74 -14.54 3.40
CA THR A 173 -5.73 -15.56 3.06
C THR A 173 -5.82 -16.02 1.61
N ILE A 174 -6.97 -15.79 0.97
CA ILE A 174 -7.24 -16.14 -0.42
C ILE A 174 -7.62 -14.89 -1.22
N CYS A 175 -7.35 -14.90 -2.52
CA CYS A 175 -7.84 -13.90 -3.44
C CYS A 175 -9.33 -14.12 -3.72
N PRO A 176 -10.25 -13.17 -3.39
CA PRO A 176 -11.67 -13.38 -3.64
C PRO A 176 -12.04 -13.41 -5.12
N TYR A 177 -11.17 -12.89 -6.00
CA TYR A 177 -11.38 -12.87 -7.44
C TYR A 177 -10.92 -14.16 -8.14
N HIS A 178 -9.80 -14.73 -7.68
CA HIS A 178 -9.21 -15.95 -8.30
C HIS A 178 -9.37 -17.21 -7.45
N TYR A 179 -9.98 -17.11 -6.27
CA TYR A 179 -10.24 -18.24 -5.34
C TYR A 179 -9.01 -19.06 -4.98
N GLN A 180 -7.83 -18.42 -4.95
CA GLN A 180 -6.55 -19.07 -4.67
C GLN A 180 -5.82 -18.39 -3.51
N PRO A 181 -4.96 -19.11 -2.78
CA PRO A 181 -4.17 -18.55 -1.69
C PRO A 181 -3.32 -17.37 -2.15
N LEU A 182 -3.30 -16.30 -1.34
CA LEU A 182 -2.35 -15.22 -1.52
C LEU A 182 -0.92 -15.73 -1.25
N GLN A 183 0.01 -15.31 -2.11
CA GLN A 183 1.43 -15.62 -1.97
C GLN A 183 2.13 -14.60 -1.08
N PHE A 184 3.16 -15.02 -0.34
CA PHE A 184 4.04 -14.17 0.48
C PHE A 184 5.52 -14.55 0.34
N ARG A 185 5.83 -15.55 -0.52
CA ARG A 185 7.19 -15.93 -0.88
C ARG A 185 7.42 -15.67 -2.36
N CYS A 186 8.57 -15.06 -2.66
CA CYS A 186 8.96 -14.79 -4.04
C CYS A 186 9.18 -16.10 -4.81
N PRO A 187 8.59 -16.28 -6.01
CA PRO A 187 8.80 -17.47 -6.82
C PRO A 187 10.23 -17.65 -7.32
N HIS A 188 11.05 -16.59 -7.35
CA HIS A 188 12.41 -16.63 -7.87
C HIS A 188 13.48 -16.87 -6.81
N CYS A 189 13.33 -16.23 -5.62
CA CYS A 189 14.34 -16.32 -4.57
C CYS A 189 13.83 -16.92 -3.26
N ASN A 190 12.57 -17.35 -3.21
CA ASN A 190 11.88 -17.95 -2.06
C ASN A 190 11.87 -17.14 -0.76
N ARG A 191 12.22 -15.83 -0.82
CA ARG A 191 12.22 -14.96 0.35
C ARG A 191 10.85 -14.34 0.57
N THR A 192 10.48 -14.18 1.84
CA THR A 192 9.30 -13.40 2.24
C THR A 192 9.58 -11.91 2.05
N GLN A 193 8.51 -11.13 1.89
CA GLN A 193 8.58 -9.69 1.66
C GLN A 193 8.01 -8.96 2.87
N ARG A 194 8.61 -7.85 3.27
CA ARG A 194 7.99 -6.91 4.21
C ARG A 194 6.96 -6.04 3.50
N PRO A 195 5.94 -5.53 4.21
CA PRO A 195 4.92 -4.68 3.60
C PRO A 195 5.50 -3.46 2.88
N LEU A 196 6.51 -2.82 3.47
CA LEU A 196 7.20 -1.68 2.86
C LEU A 196 8.70 -1.81 3.03
N THR A 197 9.45 -1.61 1.94
CA THR A 197 10.91 -1.56 1.93
C THR A 197 11.39 -0.38 1.08
N SER A 198 12.64 0.03 1.28
CA SER A 198 13.22 1.19 0.60
C SER A 198 13.31 1.06 -0.93
N ARG A 199 13.39 -0.16 -1.45
CA ARG A 199 13.52 -0.47 -2.90
C ARG A 199 12.34 -1.25 -3.46
N MET A 200 11.20 -1.21 -2.78
CA MET A 200 10.02 -1.90 -3.23
C MET A 200 9.50 -1.33 -4.55
N LEU A 201 9.10 -2.22 -5.44
CA LEU A 201 8.33 -1.91 -6.64
C LEU A 201 7.03 -2.69 -6.59
N VAL A 202 5.98 -2.16 -7.19
CA VAL A 202 4.71 -2.86 -7.30
C VAL A 202 4.90 -4.12 -8.13
N ALA A 203 4.31 -5.23 -7.70
CA ALA A 203 4.38 -6.55 -8.35
C ALA A 203 5.79 -7.12 -8.56
N ARG A 204 6.81 -6.57 -7.91
CA ARG A 204 8.17 -7.09 -7.97
C ARG A 204 8.73 -7.42 -6.59
N CYS A 205 9.61 -8.41 -6.55
CA CYS A 205 10.32 -8.79 -5.34
C CYS A 205 11.28 -7.69 -4.90
N SER A 206 11.23 -7.28 -3.64
CA SER A 206 12.15 -6.27 -3.08
C SER A 206 13.59 -6.75 -2.96
N GLN A 207 13.87 -8.06 -3.12
CA GLN A 207 15.19 -8.67 -2.98
C GLN A 207 15.84 -8.96 -4.33
N CYS A 208 15.14 -9.64 -5.25
CA CYS A 208 15.71 -10.08 -6.52
C CYS A 208 15.08 -9.36 -7.73
N ILE A 209 14.12 -8.44 -7.51
CA ILE A 209 13.40 -7.69 -8.55
C ILE A 209 12.57 -8.60 -9.49
N GLY A 210 12.53 -9.89 -9.25
CA GLY A 210 11.75 -10.84 -10.04
C GLY A 210 10.25 -10.52 -10.02
N TRP A 211 9.58 -10.81 -11.12
CA TRP A 211 8.13 -10.61 -11.28
C TRP A 211 7.33 -11.53 -10.35
N LEU A 212 6.36 -10.98 -9.62
CA LEU A 212 5.55 -11.70 -8.63
C LEU A 212 4.23 -12.26 -9.20
N GLY A 213 3.92 -11.99 -10.45
CA GLY A 213 2.77 -12.56 -11.16
C GLY A 213 3.01 -14.01 -11.67
N VAL A 214 4.15 -14.62 -11.36
CA VAL A 214 4.43 -16.02 -11.68
C VAL A 214 4.00 -16.90 -10.52
N ARG A 215 3.34 -18.03 -10.82
CA ARG A 215 3.08 -19.09 -9.83
C ARG A 215 4.31 -19.95 -9.62
N LEU A 216 4.54 -20.40 -8.39
CA LEU A 216 5.61 -21.34 -8.05
C LEU A 216 5.43 -22.72 -8.68
N GLU A 217 4.19 -23.13 -8.94
CA GLU A 217 3.84 -24.38 -9.59
C GLU A 217 2.70 -24.12 -10.59
N PRO A 218 2.71 -24.74 -11.80
CA PRO A 218 1.50 -24.83 -12.57
C PRO A 218 0.53 -25.62 -11.70
N ALA A 219 -0.50 -24.98 -11.18
CA ALA A 219 -1.60 -25.73 -10.61
C ALA A 219 -2.02 -26.71 -11.71
N SER A 220 -1.76 -28.01 -11.51
CA SER A 220 -2.58 -29.02 -12.17
C SER A 220 -3.98 -28.46 -12.04
N LYS A 221 -4.77 -28.50 -13.11
CA LYS A 221 -6.20 -28.18 -13.08
C LYS A 221 -6.89 -29.23 -12.20
N GLN A 222 -6.49 -29.32 -10.93
CA GLN A 222 -7.34 -29.84 -9.91
C GLN A 222 -8.45 -28.82 -9.84
N GLU A 223 -9.61 -29.23 -10.35
CA GLU A 223 -10.87 -28.63 -9.98
C GLU A 223 -10.72 -28.27 -8.51
N LEU A 224 -10.77 -26.98 -8.20
CA LEU A 224 -10.78 -26.50 -6.83
C LEU A 224 -12.03 -27.12 -6.24
N GLU A 225 -11.88 -28.31 -5.64
CA GLU A 225 -12.91 -28.84 -4.77
C GLU A 225 -13.18 -27.72 -3.78
N ILE A 226 -14.39 -27.19 -3.84
CA ILE A 226 -14.85 -26.15 -2.91
C ILE A 226 -14.91 -26.88 -1.57
N THR A 227 -13.78 -26.88 -0.88
CA THR A 227 -13.70 -27.44 0.45
C THR A 227 -14.43 -26.52 1.42
N ALA A 228 -14.99 -27.06 2.49
CA ALA A 228 -15.62 -26.26 3.55
C ALA A 228 -14.67 -25.17 4.09
N GLU A 229 -13.37 -25.38 4.01
CA GLU A 229 -12.35 -24.41 4.36
C GLU A 229 -12.28 -23.24 3.37
N LEU A 230 -12.34 -23.49 2.06
CA LEU A 230 -12.39 -22.46 1.03
C LEU A 230 -13.65 -21.61 1.18
N GLU A 231 -14.81 -22.24 1.37
CA GLU A 231 -16.08 -21.52 1.62
C GLU A 231 -16.01 -20.61 2.85
N ARG A 232 -15.40 -21.09 3.94
CA ARG A 232 -15.19 -20.28 5.14
C ARG A 232 -14.32 -19.06 4.86
N HIS A 233 -13.20 -19.21 4.14
CA HIS A 233 -12.30 -18.11 3.78
C HIS A 233 -12.97 -17.12 2.83
N LEU A 234 -13.75 -17.59 1.88
CA LEU A 234 -14.56 -16.74 0.99
C LEU A 234 -15.64 -15.99 1.75
N GLY A 235 -16.30 -16.63 2.71
CA GLY A 235 -17.28 -15.98 3.59
C GLY A 235 -16.66 -14.84 4.41
N ILE A 236 -15.46 -15.05 4.97
CA ILE A 236 -14.71 -13.99 5.66
C ILE A 236 -14.34 -12.88 4.68
N ALA A 237 -13.81 -13.21 3.51
CA ALA A 237 -13.42 -12.23 2.51
C ALA A 237 -14.61 -11.36 2.07
N LYS A 238 -15.78 -11.96 1.85
CA LYS A 238 -17.01 -11.25 1.51
C LYS A 238 -17.41 -10.23 2.59
N ARG A 239 -17.43 -10.63 3.84
CA ARG A 239 -17.73 -9.72 4.98
C ARG A 239 -16.73 -8.57 5.10
N VAL A 240 -15.44 -8.86 4.92
CA VAL A 240 -14.39 -7.83 4.92
C VAL A 240 -14.61 -6.85 3.75
N MET A 241 -14.93 -7.35 2.57
CA MET A 241 -15.19 -6.51 1.39
C MET A 241 -16.42 -5.62 1.57
N GLU A 242 -17.48 -6.12 2.22
CA GLU A 242 -18.65 -5.31 2.59
C GLU A 242 -18.28 -4.14 3.50
N VAL A 243 -17.40 -4.38 4.48
CA VAL A 243 -16.91 -3.32 5.39
C VAL A 243 -15.99 -2.32 4.69
N LEU A 244 -15.16 -2.76 3.74
CA LEU A 244 -14.29 -1.86 2.96
C LEU A 244 -15.06 -0.99 1.95
N ASN A 245 -16.27 -1.38 1.61
CA ASN A 245 -17.13 -0.66 0.65
C ASN A 245 -18.05 0.39 1.33
N LEU A 246 -17.95 0.56 2.65
CA LEU A 246 -18.70 1.53 3.47
C LEU A 246 -17.92 2.84 3.65
#